data_a16ead43fbe1db007f9d26ae468f2c11
#
_entry.id   a16ead43fbe1db007f9d26ae468f2c11
#
_cell.length_a   1.000
_cell.length_b   1.000
_cell.length_c   1.000
_cell.angle_alpha   90.00
_cell.angle_beta   90.00
_cell.angle_gamma   90.00
#
_symmetry.space_group_name_H-M   'P 1'
#
loop_
_entity.id
_entity.type
_entity.pdbx_description
1 polymer ?
#
loop_
_entity_poly.entity_id
_entity_poly.type
_entity_poly.pdbx_seq_one_letter_code
_entity_poly.pdbx_strand_id
1 'polypeptide(L)' 'MIKYPDGTEARVGDRVSLSHDTDRGEVREVFASVEQAEAWNLKETGLMIDSVATGLTFYPTHSLDADEIRFVSRSVA' A
#
# COMPACT_ATOMS: atom_id res chain seq x y z
N MET A 1 2.65 -0.61 -12.65
CA MET A 1 2.29 0.58 -11.86
C MET A 1 1.11 0.24 -10.96
N ILE A 2 1.25 0.46 -9.67
CA ILE A 2 0.18 0.18 -8.71
C ILE A 2 -0.58 1.47 -8.42
N LYS A 3 -1.92 1.38 -8.47
CA LYS A 3 -2.79 2.52 -8.19
C LYS A 3 -3.75 2.19 -7.06
N TYR A 4 -4.07 3.21 -6.27
CA TYR A 4 -5.15 3.11 -5.29
C TYR A 4 -6.51 3.01 -6.00
N PRO A 5 -7.58 2.64 -5.30
CA PRO A 5 -8.91 2.56 -5.91
C PRO A 5 -9.37 3.86 -6.57
N ASP A 6 -8.89 5.03 -6.13
CA ASP A 6 -9.24 6.32 -6.73
C ASP A 6 -8.43 6.64 -8.00
N GLY A 7 -7.49 5.79 -8.38
CA GLY A 7 -6.67 5.98 -9.57
C GLY A 7 -5.33 6.68 -9.32
N THR A 8 -5.06 7.13 -8.12
CA THR A 8 -3.78 7.75 -7.78
C THR A 8 -2.67 6.70 -7.74
N GLU A 9 -1.53 7.00 -8.36
CA GLU A 9 -0.38 6.09 -8.34
C GLU A 9 0.21 5.98 -6.93
N ALA A 10 0.44 4.76 -6.47
CA ALA A 10 1.03 4.51 -5.16
C ALA A 10 2.54 4.76 -5.19
N ARG A 11 3.04 5.47 -4.18
CA ARG A 11 4.47 5.76 -4.02
C ARG A 11 4.89 5.60 -2.57
N VAL A 12 6.17 5.28 -2.37
CA VAL A 12 6.75 5.21 -1.03
C VAL A 12 6.62 6.57 -0.34
N GLY A 13 6.20 6.55 0.92
CA GLY A 13 5.97 7.77 1.69
C GLY A 13 4.53 8.26 1.68
N ASP A 14 3.68 7.68 0.84
CA ASP A 14 2.27 8.04 0.82
C ASP A 14 1.61 7.69 2.15
N ARG A 15 0.74 8.58 2.61
CA ARG A 15 -0.12 8.30 3.75
C ARG A 15 -1.47 7.86 3.24
N VAL A 16 -1.97 6.78 3.81
CA VAL A 16 -3.23 6.16 3.38
C VAL A 16 -4.12 5.91 4.58
N SER A 17 -5.42 5.84 4.33
CA SER A 17 -6.38 5.35 5.32
C SER A 17 -6.75 3.91 4.96
N LEU A 18 -7.09 3.15 5.98
CA LEU A 18 -7.42 1.73 5.89
C LEU A 18 -8.77 1.49 6.57
N SER A 19 -9.47 0.45 6.11
CA SER A 19 -10.69 -0.04 6.78
C SER A 19 -11.71 1.08 7.10
N HIS A 20 -12.20 1.78 6.10
CA HIS A 20 -13.17 2.89 6.25
C HIS A 20 -12.68 4.02 7.15
N ASP A 21 -11.43 4.40 7.03
CA ASP A 21 -10.81 5.47 7.83
C ASP A 21 -10.70 5.13 9.33
N THR A 22 -10.82 3.86 9.70
CA THR A 22 -10.64 3.44 11.09
C THR A 22 -9.18 3.22 11.45
N ASP A 23 -8.32 3.12 10.44
CA ASP A 23 -6.88 2.92 10.63
C ASP A 23 -6.13 3.80 9.62
N ARG A 24 -4.85 4.02 9.88
CA ARG A 24 -3.98 4.79 9.00
C ARG A 24 -2.65 4.10 8.86
N GLY A 25 -1.99 4.36 7.74
CA GLY A 25 -0.68 3.80 7.49
C GLY A 25 0.15 4.64 6.54
N GLU A 26 1.41 4.25 6.40
CA GLU A 26 2.34 4.87 5.46
C GLU A 26 2.89 3.79 4.55
N VAL A 27 2.93 4.05 3.26
CA VAL A 27 3.48 3.12 2.28
C VAL A 27 5.01 3.08 2.44
N ARG A 28 5.53 1.91 2.77
CA ARG A 28 6.97 1.70 2.96
C ARG A 28 7.64 1.14 1.73
N GLU A 29 6.94 0.30 0.97
CA GLU A 29 7.46 -0.27 -0.26
C GLU A 29 6.35 -0.44 -1.28
N VAL A 30 6.70 -0.28 -2.56
CA VAL A 30 5.79 -0.52 -3.67
C VAL A 30 6.38 -1.64 -4.52
N PHE A 31 5.71 -2.78 -4.58
CA PHE A 31 6.13 -3.92 -5.37
C PHE A 31 5.36 -3.91 -6.69
N ALA A 32 5.85 -3.12 -7.64
CA ALA A 32 5.17 -2.94 -8.93
C ALA A 32 5.37 -4.10 -9.89
N SER A 33 6.31 -5.01 -9.60
CA SER A 33 6.55 -6.20 -10.39
C SER A 33 6.71 -7.40 -9.48
N VAL A 34 6.46 -8.60 -10.04
CA VAL A 34 6.67 -9.86 -9.30
C VAL A 34 8.13 -10.01 -8.90
N GLU A 35 9.06 -9.55 -9.72
CA GLU A 35 10.49 -9.63 -9.43
C GLU A 35 10.85 -8.84 -8.18
N GLN A 36 10.28 -7.64 -8.02
CA GLN A 36 10.49 -6.85 -6.81
C GLN A 36 9.89 -7.54 -5.59
N ALA A 37 8.70 -8.14 -5.75
CA ALA A 37 8.04 -8.85 -4.68
C ALA A 37 8.83 -10.09 -4.23
N GLU A 38 9.42 -10.81 -5.17
CA GLU A 38 10.20 -12.00 -4.86
C GLU A 38 11.42 -11.72 -4.00
N ALA A 39 12.02 -10.53 -4.12
CA ALA A 39 13.12 -10.12 -3.26
C ALA A 39 12.73 -10.09 -1.77
N TRP A 40 11.44 -10.01 -1.50
CA TRP A 40 10.88 -10.02 -0.14
C TRP A 40 10.12 -11.32 0.16
N ASN A 41 10.34 -12.37 -0.64
CA ASN A 41 9.63 -13.64 -0.52
C ASN A 41 8.12 -13.52 -0.71
N LEU A 42 7.69 -12.53 -1.49
CA LEU A 42 6.29 -12.36 -1.86
C LEU A 42 6.06 -12.89 -3.26
N LYS A 43 4.85 -13.33 -3.56
CA LYS A 43 4.53 -13.97 -4.83
C LYS A 43 3.69 -13.12 -5.76
N GLU A 44 3.32 -11.93 -5.34
CA GLU A 44 2.45 -11.05 -6.12
C GLU A 44 2.77 -9.59 -5.88
N THR A 45 2.32 -8.73 -6.79
CA THR A 45 2.49 -7.29 -6.66
C THR A 45 1.61 -6.74 -5.54
N GLY A 46 2.01 -5.63 -4.96
CA GLY A 46 1.25 -4.99 -3.88
C GLY A 46 2.02 -3.90 -3.18
N LEU A 47 1.51 -3.52 -2.02
CA LEU A 47 2.07 -2.48 -1.19
C LEU A 47 2.43 -3.02 0.20
N MET A 48 3.57 -2.59 0.70
CA MET A 48 3.91 -2.82 2.10
C MET A 48 3.57 -1.53 2.85
N ILE A 49 2.63 -1.62 3.78
CA ILE A 49 2.11 -0.47 4.51
C ILE A 49 2.38 -0.66 5.99
N ASP A 50 2.93 0.37 6.62
CA ASP A 50 3.13 0.40 8.06
C ASP A 50 1.84 0.95 8.69
N SER A 51 0.97 0.06 9.14
CA SER A 51 -0.31 0.40 9.73
C SER A 51 -0.14 0.76 11.21
N VAL A 52 -0.84 1.77 11.66
CA VAL A 52 -0.82 2.17 13.07
C VAL A 52 -1.35 1.04 13.97
N ALA A 53 -2.38 0.34 13.50
CA ALA A 53 -3.01 -0.72 14.28
C ALA A 53 -2.23 -2.04 14.27
N THR A 54 -1.69 -2.43 13.12
CA THR A 54 -1.13 -3.77 12.93
C THR A 54 0.36 -3.80 12.59
N GLY A 55 0.98 -2.64 12.39
CA GLY A 55 2.38 -2.58 11.98
C GLY A 55 2.57 -2.85 10.50
N LEU A 56 3.75 -3.31 10.13
CA LEU A 56 4.11 -3.52 8.73
C LEU A 56 3.35 -4.71 8.14
N THR A 57 2.48 -4.45 7.16
CA THR A 57 1.59 -5.45 6.57
C THR A 57 1.62 -5.33 5.05
N PHE A 58 1.62 -6.48 4.37
CA PHE A 58 1.56 -6.53 2.92
C PHE A 58 0.11 -6.54 2.44
N TYR A 59 -0.20 -5.67 1.48
CA TYR A 59 -1.52 -5.58 0.84
C TYR A 59 -1.38 -5.88 -0.64
N PRO A 60 -1.85 -7.05 -1.13
CA PRO A 60 -1.77 -7.39 -2.55
C PRO A 60 -2.58 -6.41 -3.41
N THR A 61 -2.13 -6.20 -4.65
CA THR A 61 -2.80 -5.28 -5.57
C THR A 61 -4.29 -5.59 -5.73
N HIS A 62 -4.65 -6.86 -5.84
CA HIS A 62 -6.04 -7.27 -6.06
C HIS A 62 -6.94 -7.06 -4.83
N SER A 63 -6.37 -6.81 -3.66
CA SER A 63 -7.17 -6.60 -2.46
C SER A 63 -7.20 -5.14 -1.98
N LEU A 64 -6.58 -4.21 -2.69
CA LEU A 64 -6.55 -2.81 -2.27
C LEU A 64 -7.94 -2.21 -2.16
N ASP A 65 -8.83 -2.56 -3.07
CA ASP A 65 -10.21 -2.10 -3.04
C ASP A 65 -11.00 -2.77 -1.91
N ALA A 66 -10.81 -4.07 -1.72
CA ALA A 66 -11.49 -4.81 -0.65
C ALA A 66 -11.06 -4.35 0.74
N ASP A 67 -9.78 -3.98 0.90
CA ASP A 67 -9.24 -3.46 2.15
C ASP A 67 -9.48 -1.96 2.32
N GLU A 68 -10.14 -1.34 1.34
CA GLU A 68 -10.50 0.06 1.36
C GLU A 68 -9.34 1.00 1.63
N ILE A 69 -8.24 0.75 0.94
CA ILE A 69 -7.04 1.57 0.99
C ILE A 69 -7.31 2.86 0.23
N ARG A 70 -7.23 4.00 0.92
CA ARG A 70 -7.46 5.30 0.29
C ARG A 70 -6.25 6.20 0.47
N PHE A 71 -5.89 6.87 -0.62
CA PHE A 71 -4.84 7.89 -0.59
C PHE A 71 -5.30 9.09 0.24
N VAL A 72 -4.48 9.52 1.19
CA VAL A 72 -4.75 10.69 2.02
C VAL A 72 -3.84 11.84 1.63
N SER A 73 -2.55 11.62 1.67
CA SER A 73 -1.59 12.66 1.35
C SER A 73 -0.24 12.04 0.98
N ARG A 74 0.60 12.86 0.38
CA ARG A 74 1.95 12.43 -0.01
C ARG A 74 2.96 13.20 0.79
N SER A 75 3.88 12.47 1.42
CA SER A 75 5.02 13.07 2.09
C SER A 75 5.95 13.66 1.02
N VAL A 76 6.22 14.94 1.12
CA VAL A 76 7.18 15.61 0.25
C VAL A 76 8.49 15.68 1.02
N ALA A 77 9.45 14.95 0.53
CA ALA A 77 10.78 14.96 1.12
C ALA A 77 11.52 16.24 0.71
#